data_11590bb73fd457a8a8fef79163f7d672
#
_entry.id   11590bb73fd457a8a8fef79163f7d672
#
_cell.length_a   1.000
_cell.length_b   1.000
_cell.length_c   1.000
_cell.angle_alpha   90.00
_cell.angle_beta   90.00
_cell.angle_gamma   90.00
#
_symmetry.space_group_name_H-M   'P 1'
#
loop_
_entity.id
_entity.type
_entity.pdbx_description
1 polymer ?
#
loop_
_entity_poly.entity_id
_entity_poly.type
_entity_poly.pdbx_seq_one_letter_code
_entity_poly.pdbx_strand_id
1 'polypeptide(L)'
;MHIRILGSAAGGGFPQWNCNCPNCHGFRTGRIKATARTQSSIAVSSYAVDWVLFNTSPDLLAQLAAFPELQPARATRDTAIKAIIFMDSQIDHTTGLLMLREGCPHEVYCTDMVYEDLSSGFPLFKILTHWNGGINRHAIPLDGNKFRIAGIDNLSFTAIPVTGKAPPYSPHRNDAHIGDNIG
;
A
#
# COMPACT_ATOMS: atom_id res chain seq x y z
N MET A 1 18.71 7.35 -2.26
CA MET A 1 17.36 6.85 -1.86
C MET A 1 16.43 8.03 -1.67
N HIS A 2 15.26 7.98 -2.27
CA HIS A 2 14.18 8.97 -2.14
C HIS A 2 12.99 8.32 -1.45
N ILE A 3 12.38 9.02 -0.52
CA ILE A 3 11.17 8.57 0.17
C ILE A 3 10.12 9.68 0.07
N ARG A 4 8.95 9.34 -0.41
CA ARG A 4 7.80 10.24 -0.47
C ARG A 4 6.66 9.69 0.39
N ILE A 5 6.23 10.46 1.38
CA ILE A 5 5.00 10.17 2.12
C ILE A 5 3.82 10.61 1.25
N LEU A 6 3.02 9.65 0.80
CA LEU A 6 1.83 9.87 0.00
C LEU A 6 0.61 10.16 0.89
N GLY A 7 0.55 9.48 2.02
CA GLY A 7 -0.46 9.68 3.04
C GLY A 7 0.03 9.28 4.42
N SER A 8 -0.51 9.87 5.47
CA SER A 8 -0.05 9.65 6.85
C SER A 8 -1.19 9.61 7.88
N ALA A 9 -2.44 9.50 7.44
CA ALA A 9 -3.57 9.28 8.34
C ALA A 9 -3.86 7.79 8.49
N ALA A 10 -4.52 7.43 9.58
CA ALA A 10 -5.15 6.12 9.75
C ALA A 10 -6.35 5.95 8.81
N GLY A 11 -6.99 4.79 8.82
CA GLY A 11 -8.15 4.47 8.02
C GLY A 11 -9.24 5.56 8.12
N GLY A 12 -9.73 6.00 6.97
CA GLY A 12 -10.70 7.09 6.84
C GLY A 12 -10.10 8.48 6.65
N GLY A 13 -8.77 8.65 6.74
CA GLY A 13 -8.09 9.92 6.49
C GLY A 13 -8.26 10.97 7.60
N PHE A 14 -7.77 12.17 7.36
CA PHE A 14 -8.02 13.34 8.20
C PHE A 14 -8.45 14.54 7.35
N PRO A 15 -9.58 15.22 7.63
CA PRO A 15 -10.58 14.86 8.63
C PRO A 15 -11.30 13.56 8.24
N GLN A 16 -11.52 12.67 9.19
CA GLN A 16 -12.22 11.42 8.92
C GLN A 16 -13.68 11.67 8.58
N TRP A 17 -14.21 11.00 7.57
CA TRP A 17 -15.50 11.29 6.95
C TRP A 17 -16.70 11.26 7.92
N ASN A 18 -16.68 10.36 8.90
CA ASN A 18 -17.75 10.18 9.89
C ASN A 18 -17.37 10.66 11.30
N CYS A 19 -16.25 11.41 11.46
CA CYS A 19 -15.79 11.89 12.76
C CYS A 19 -16.15 13.35 12.96
N ASN A 20 -16.75 13.67 14.12
CA ASN A 20 -17.07 15.04 14.54
C ASN A 20 -16.33 15.45 15.83
N CYS A 21 -15.16 14.83 16.09
CA CYS A 21 -14.32 15.25 17.20
C CYS A 21 -13.83 16.71 17.03
N PRO A 22 -13.32 17.35 18.09
CA PRO A 22 -12.87 18.76 18.03
C PRO A 22 -11.91 19.04 16.87
N ASN A 23 -10.99 18.10 16.54
CA ASN A 23 -10.03 18.25 15.46
C ASN A 23 -10.70 18.17 14.09
N CYS A 24 -11.47 17.10 13.81
CA CYS A 24 -12.14 16.93 12.52
C CYS A 24 -13.18 18.02 12.25
N HIS A 25 -13.97 18.37 13.27
CA HIS A 25 -14.94 19.45 13.18
C HIS A 25 -14.24 20.81 13.04
N GLY A 26 -13.23 21.08 13.86
CA GLY A 26 -12.48 22.32 13.82
C GLY A 26 -11.80 22.56 12.49
N PHE A 27 -11.25 21.50 11.86
CA PHE A 27 -10.70 21.58 10.50
C PHE A 27 -11.77 21.93 9.47
N ARG A 28 -12.91 21.18 9.45
CA ARG A 28 -13.99 21.42 8.50
C ARG A 28 -14.61 22.83 8.59
N THR A 29 -14.61 23.38 9.78
CA THR A 29 -15.17 24.73 10.05
C THR A 29 -14.12 25.84 10.01
N GLY A 30 -12.86 25.52 9.69
CA GLY A 30 -11.77 26.49 9.65
C GLY A 30 -11.34 27.03 11.02
N ARG A 31 -11.82 26.44 12.12
CA ARG A 31 -11.46 26.88 13.49
C ARG A 31 -10.06 26.45 13.92
N ILE A 32 -9.50 25.41 13.31
CA ILE A 32 -8.12 25.00 13.50
C ILE A 32 -7.36 25.05 12.19
N LYS A 33 -6.09 25.46 12.26
CA LYS A 33 -5.16 25.40 11.14
C LYS A 33 -4.50 24.02 11.13
N ALA A 34 -4.84 23.20 10.14
CA ALA A 34 -4.26 21.89 9.94
C ALA A 34 -4.21 21.56 8.44
N THR A 35 -3.56 20.47 8.06
CA THR A 35 -3.52 19.96 6.70
C THR A 35 -4.30 18.65 6.62
N ALA A 36 -5.20 18.52 5.66
CA ALA A 36 -5.86 17.25 5.37
C ALA A 36 -4.82 16.19 5.01
N ARG A 37 -5.07 14.95 5.41
CA ARG A 37 -4.16 13.82 5.17
C ARG A 37 -4.93 12.63 4.63
N THR A 38 -4.42 12.07 3.56
CA THR A 38 -4.84 10.79 3.01
C THR A 38 -4.31 9.63 3.88
N GLN A 39 -4.89 8.45 3.69
CA GLN A 39 -4.54 7.24 4.44
C GLN A 39 -3.11 6.77 4.12
N SER A 40 -2.51 6.03 5.06
CA SER A 40 -1.09 5.70 5.07
C SER A 40 -0.61 5.01 3.80
N SER A 41 0.36 5.60 3.14
CA SER A 41 1.11 5.02 2.03
C SER A 41 2.40 5.81 1.82
N ILE A 42 3.48 5.15 1.41
CA ILE A 42 4.73 5.79 1.01
C ILE A 42 5.22 5.24 -0.32
N ALA A 43 6.01 6.04 -1.02
CA ALA A 43 6.75 5.62 -2.21
C ALA A 43 8.25 5.74 -1.95
N VAL A 44 9.02 4.73 -2.38
CA VAL A 44 10.47 4.68 -2.22
C VAL A 44 11.13 4.45 -3.57
N SER A 45 12.21 5.16 -3.85
CA SER A 45 12.97 5.06 -5.09
C SER A 45 14.46 5.20 -4.84
N SER A 46 15.28 4.58 -5.69
CA SER A 46 16.72 4.81 -5.73
C SER A 46 17.06 6.19 -6.31
N TYR A 47 16.45 6.55 -7.44
CA TYR A 47 16.84 7.67 -8.31
C TYR A 47 15.66 8.59 -8.67
N ALA A 48 14.53 8.49 -8.00
CA ALA A 48 13.31 9.26 -8.27
C ALA A 48 12.73 9.05 -9.69
N VAL A 49 12.96 7.88 -10.28
CA VAL A 49 12.47 7.52 -11.63
C VAL A 49 11.47 6.36 -11.56
N ASP A 50 11.88 5.26 -10.93
CA ASP A 50 11.07 4.06 -10.70
C ASP A 50 10.87 3.89 -9.19
N TRP A 51 9.65 3.57 -8.79
CA TRP A 51 9.19 3.62 -7.42
C TRP A 51 8.59 2.30 -6.95
N VAL A 52 8.79 2.03 -5.68
CA VAL A 52 8.08 0.98 -4.92
C VAL A 52 7.05 1.65 -4.04
N LEU A 53 5.81 1.21 -4.12
CA LEU A 53 4.77 1.63 -3.17
C LEU A 53 4.77 0.71 -1.95
N PHE A 54 4.68 1.29 -0.78
CA PHE A 54 4.35 0.59 0.45
C PHE A 54 2.89 0.90 0.77
N ASN A 55 2.06 -0.13 0.70
CA ASN A 55 0.61 -0.07 0.75
C ASN A 55 -0.03 0.70 -0.43
N THR A 56 -1.27 0.38 -0.70
CA THR A 56 -2.13 1.05 -1.67
C THR A 56 -3.43 1.44 -0.98
N SER A 57 -3.48 2.64 -0.42
CA SER A 57 -4.65 3.10 0.30
C SER A 57 -5.84 3.35 -0.64
N PRO A 58 -7.09 3.41 -0.14
CA PRO A 58 -8.26 3.82 -0.92
C PRO A 58 -8.09 5.19 -1.61
N ASP A 59 -7.22 6.05 -1.06
CA ASP A 59 -6.94 7.39 -1.58
C ASP A 59 -5.87 7.40 -2.69
N LEU A 60 -5.44 6.24 -3.17
CA LEU A 60 -4.27 6.10 -4.04
C LEU A 60 -4.33 6.99 -5.28
N LEU A 61 -5.48 7.11 -5.95
CA LEU A 61 -5.58 7.95 -7.14
C LEU A 61 -5.31 9.43 -6.83
N ALA A 62 -5.79 9.94 -5.69
CA ALA A 62 -5.49 11.29 -5.25
C ALA A 62 -4.00 11.45 -4.87
N GLN A 63 -3.41 10.42 -4.25
CA GLN A 63 -1.99 10.38 -3.92
C GLN A 63 -1.10 10.41 -5.16
N LEU A 64 -1.44 9.64 -6.20
CA LEU A 64 -0.74 9.64 -7.48
C LEU A 64 -0.89 11.00 -8.20
N ALA A 65 -2.09 11.59 -8.21
CA ALA A 65 -2.33 12.89 -8.80
C ALA A 65 -1.54 14.02 -8.12
N ALA A 66 -1.29 13.89 -6.81
CA ALA A 66 -0.53 14.86 -6.02
C ALA A 66 0.99 14.69 -6.09
N PHE A 67 1.49 13.62 -6.77
CA PHE A 67 2.92 13.34 -6.87
C PHE A 67 3.33 13.12 -8.32
N PRO A 68 3.84 14.17 -9.00
CA PRO A 68 4.14 14.15 -10.44
C PRO A 68 5.10 13.03 -10.87
N GLU A 69 6.04 12.63 -10.02
CA GLU A 69 7.02 11.59 -10.31
C GLU A 69 6.40 10.18 -10.46
N LEU A 70 5.17 9.98 -10.00
CA LEU A 70 4.40 8.74 -10.22
C LEU A 70 3.46 8.82 -11.42
N GLN A 71 3.32 9.99 -12.04
CA GLN A 71 2.44 10.16 -13.21
C GLN A 71 3.12 9.65 -14.49
N PRO A 72 2.34 9.24 -15.51
CA PRO A 72 2.89 8.83 -16.80
C PRO A 72 3.73 9.92 -17.44
N ALA A 73 4.96 9.58 -17.87
CA ALA A 73 5.88 10.55 -18.49
C ALA A 73 6.67 9.97 -19.66
N ARG A 74 6.70 8.64 -19.86
CA ARG A 74 7.57 7.97 -20.82
C ARG A 74 6.83 7.43 -22.05
N ALA A 75 5.51 7.16 -21.92
CA ALA A 75 4.67 6.63 -22.99
C ALA A 75 3.21 7.02 -22.80
N THR A 76 2.36 6.76 -23.81
CA THR A 76 0.89 7.02 -23.74
C THR A 76 0.21 6.26 -22.59
N ARG A 77 0.65 5.03 -22.31
CA ARG A 77 0.31 4.24 -21.13
C ARG A 77 1.60 3.89 -20.42
N ASP A 78 1.78 4.40 -19.21
CA ASP A 78 3.02 4.27 -18.44
C ASP A 78 2.73 4.31 -16.95
N THR A 79 3.61 3.72 -16.19
CA THR A 79 3.66 3.85 -14.73
C THR A 79 5.09 3.82 -14.23
N ALA A 80 5.41 4.67 -13.28
CA ALA A 80 6.67 4.63 -12.56
C ALA A 80 6.65 3.61 -11.40
N ILE A 81 5.51 2.96 -11.14
CA ILE A 81 5.37 1.95 -10.09
C ILE A 81 5.95 0.63 -10.60
N LYS A 82 7.06 0.18 -9.99
CA LYS A 82 7.73 -1.09 -10.32
C LYS A 82 7.24 -2.25 -9.46
N ALA A 83 6.89 -1.97 -8.22
CA ALA A 83 6.40 -2.98 -7.30
C ALA A 83 5.55 -2.35 -6.21
N ILE A 84 4.80 -3.20 -5.55
CA ILE A 84 3.97 -2.86 -4.40
C ILE A 84 4.34 -3.81 -3.28
N ILE A 85 4.66 -3.28 -2.10
CA ILE A 85 4.87 -4.04 -0.86
C ILE A 85 3.65 -3.83 0.04
N PHE A 86 3.02 -4.90 0.45
CA PHE A 86 2.00 -4.86 1.50
C PHE A 86 2.60 -5.18 2.86
N MET A 87 2.45 -4.23 3.78
CA MET A 87 2.93 -4.34 5.16
C MET A 87 2.01 -5.20 6.02
N ASP A 88 0.74 -5.25 5.65
CA ASP A 88 -0.35 -6.05 6.21
C ASP A 88 -1.48 -6.15 5.18
N SER A 89 -2.61 -6.76 5.56
CA SER A 89 -3.76 -6.94 4.70
C SER A 89 -4.93 -5.99 4.99
N GLN A 90 -4.76 -4.96 5.82
CA GLN A 90 -5.83 -4.03 6.17
C GLN A 90 -6.44 -3.34 4.93
N ILE A 91 -7.75 -3.08 4.98
CA ILE A 91 -8.49 -2.47 3.85
C ILE A 91 -7.90 -1.11 3.46
N ASP A 92 -7.56 -0.29 4.43
CA ASP A 92 -6.95 1.02 4.20
C ASP A 92 -5.51 0.96 3.68
N HIS A 93 -4.90 -0.22 3.65
CA HIS A 93 -3.58 -0.46 3.07
C HIS A 93 -3.61 -1.17 1.72
N THR A 94 -4.72 -1.78 1.32
CA THR A 94 -4.71 -2.71 0.19
C THR A 94 -5.72 -2.41 -0.92
N THR A 95 -6.88 -1.78 -0.61
CA THR A 95 -7.98 -1.64 -1.58
C THR A 95 -7.65 -0.74 -2.77
N GLY A 96 -6.72 0.19 -2.63
CA GLY A 96 -6.26 1.03 -3.74
C GLY A 96 -5.65 0.24 -4.90
N LEU A 97 -5.21 -1.02 -4.67
CA LEU A 97 -4.71 -1.87 -5.74
C LEU A 97 -5.75 -2.11 -6.85
N LEU A 98 -7.04 -2.17 -6.51
CA LEU A 98 -8.12 -2.26 -7.50
C LEU A 98 -8.15 -1.08 -8.48
N MET A 99 -7.69 0.08 -8.04
CA MET A 99 -7.64 1.29 -8.87
C MET A 99 -6.51 1.24 -9.90
N LEU A 100 -5.55 0.34 -9.71
CA LEU A 100 -4.42 0.14 -10.63
C LEU A 100 -4.65 -1.00 -11.63
N ARG A 101 -5.81 -1.63 -11.67
CA ARG A 101 -6.10 -2.83 -12.48
C ARG A 101 -5.73 -2.70 -13.97
N GLU A 102 -5.82 -1.50 -14.56
CA GLU A 102 -5.44 -1.26 -15.95
C GLU A 102 -3.93 -1.40 -16.21
N GLY A 103 -3.12 -1.39 -15.15
CA GLY A 103 -1.67 -1.60 -15.20
C GLY A 103 -1.23 -3.04 -14.92
N CYS A 104 -2.17 -3.97 -14.70
CA CYS A 104 -1.83 -5.38 -14.44
C CYS A 104 -1.04 -6.04 -15.60
N PRO A 105 -0.18 -7.04 -15.28
CA PRO A 105 0.08 -7.55 -13.93
C PRO A 105 0.97 -6.62 -13.11
N HIS A 106 0.76 -6.59 -11.79
CA HIS A 106 1.61 -5.87 -10.86
C HIS A 106 2.55 -6.82 -10.10
N GLU A 107 3.79 -6.39 -9.89
CA GLU A 107 4.73 -7.07 -9.00
C GLU A 107 4.36 -6.77 -7.55
N VAL A 108 3.86 -7.76 -6.81
CA VAL A 108 3.36 -7.61 -5.45
C VAL A 108 4.20 -8.44 -4.47
N TYR A 109 4.77 -7.76 -3.50
CA TYR A 109 5.56 -8.35 -2.42
C TYR A 109 4.72 -8.37 -1.15
N CYS A 110 4.49 -9.53 -0.58
CA CYS A 110 3.78 -9.71 0.68
C CYS A 110 4.16 -11.01 1.36
N THR A 111 3.89 -11.11 2.65
CA THR A 111 4.06 -12.35 3.41
C THR A 111 3.04 -13.41 2.98
N ASP A 112 3.22 -14.65 3.42
CA ASP A 112 2.25 -15.73 3.16
C ASP A 112 0.91 -15.45 3.81
N MET A 113 0.91 -14.87 5.01
CA MET A 113 -0.30 -14.50 5.75
C MET A 113 -1.12 -13.43 5.03
N VAL A 114 -0.45 -12.36 4.60
CA VAL A 114 -1.09 -11.29 3.80
C VAL A 114 -1.61 -11.84 2.47
N TYR A 115 -0.88 -12.76 1.83
CA TYR A 115 -1.34 -13.38 0.58
C TYR A 115 -2.58 -14.25 0.80
N GLU A 116 -2.64 -15.02 1.88
CA GLU A 116 -3.81 -15.81 2.23
C GLU A 116 -5.04 -14.93 2.47
N ASP A 117 -4.88 -13.88 3.27
CA ASP A 117 -5.96 -12.91 3.55
C ASP A 117 -6.54 -12.30 2.27
N LEU A 118 -5.67 -11.83 1.38
CA LEU A 118 -6.05 -11.15 0.14
C LEU A 118 -6.44 -12.12 -1.01
N SER A 119 -6.32 -13.42 -0.79
CA SER A 119 -6.75 -14.47 -1.72
C SER A 119 -8.01 -15.20 -1.28
N SER A 120 -8.32 -15.22 0.02
CA SER A 120 -9.45 -15.97 0.58
C SER A 120 -10.43 -15.10 1.35
N GLY A 121 -10.02 -14.48 2.45
CA GLY A 121 -10.90 -13.68 3.31
C GLY A 121 -11.40 -12.40 2.62
N PHE A 122 -10.50 -11.68 1.98
CA PHE A 122 -10.80 -10.57 1.07
C PHE A 122 -10.17 -10.86 -0.30
N PRO A 123 -10.88 -11.48 -1.25
CA PRO A 123 -10.29 -12.07 -2.45
C PRO A 123 -9.87 -11.02 -3.50
N LEU A 124 -9.16 -9.99 -3.08
CA LEU A 124 -8.64 -8.90 -3.90
C LEU A 124 -7.80 -9.40 -5.07
N PHE A 125 -6.88 -10.33 -4.80
CA PHE A 125 -6.00 -10.88 -5.81
C PHE A 125 -6.76 -11.72 -6.84
N LYS A 126 -7.79 -12.48 -6.42
CA LYS A 126 -8.64 -13.23 -7.35
C LYS A 126 -9.45 -12.32 -8.27
N ILE A 127 -9.96 -11.21 -7.75
CA ILE A 127 -10.66 -10.21 -8.57
C ILE A 127 -9.73 -9.68 -9.66
N LEU A 128 -8.49 -9.37 -9.33
CA LEU A 128 -7.52 -8.80 -10.26
C LEU A 128 -7.10 -9.76 -11.38
N THR A 129 -7.24 -11.07 -11.23
CA THR A 129 -6.91 -12.04 -12.31
C THR A 129 -7.72 -11.80 -13.59
N HIS A 130 -8.85 -11.10 -13.50
CA HIS A 130 -9.65 -10.72 -14.67
C HIS A 130 -9.01 -9.61 -15.51
N TRP A 131 -7.93 -8.99 -15.06
CA TRP A 131 -7.16 -7.96 -15.77
C TRP A 131 -5.73 -8.45 -16.02
N ASN A 132 -5.46 -8.90 -17.24
CA ASN A 132 -4.14 -9.28 -17.73
C ASN A 132 -3.30 -10.15 -16.74
N GLY A 133 -3.95 -11.07 -16.02
CA GLY A 133 -3.30 -11.99 -15.09
C GLY A 133 -3.16 -11.47 -13.65
N GLY A 134 -3.51 -10.23 -13.37
CA GLY A 134 -3.62 -9.69 -12.01
C GLY A 134 -2.30 -9.30 -11.37
N ILE A 135 -1.70 -10.20 -10.59
CA ILE A 135 -0.45 -9.94 -9.89
C ILE A 135 0.59 -11.04 -10.12
N ASN A 136 1.85 -10.65 -10.07
CA ASN A 136 2.99 -11.54 -9.89
C ASN A 136 3.40 -11.48 -8.42
N ARG A 137 3.07 -12.52 -7.66
CA ARG A 137 3.39 -12.54 -6.23
C ARG A 137 4.84 -12.88 -5.98
N HIS A 138 5.46 -12.13 -5.06
CA HIS A 138 6.76 -12.39 -4.47
C HIS A 138 6.64 -12.55 -2.96
N ALA A 139 7.02 -13.69 -2.42
CA ALA A 139 7.00 -13.91 -0.99
C ALA A 139 8.09 -13.10 -0.30
N ILE A 140 7.74 -12.39 0.77
CA ILE A 140 8.69 -11.66 1.61
C ILE A 140 9.29 -12.63 2.63
N PRO A 141 10.64 -12.76 2.70
CA PRO A 141 11.29 -13.59 3.71
C PRO A 141 11.15 -12.94 5.09
N LEU A 142 10.85 -13.77 6.12
CA LEU A 142 10.72 -13.32 7.51
C LEU A 142 11.90 -13.78 8.39
N ASP A 143 12.94 -14.29 7.79
CA ASP A 143 14.15 -14.81 8.43
C ASP A 143 15.26 -13.75 8.63
N GLY A 144 14.92 -12.47 8.39
CA GLY A 144 15.85 -11.35 8.46
C GLY A 144 16.74 -11.18 7.21
N ASN A 145 16.59 -12.04 6.22
CA ASN A 145 17.32 -11.92 4.96
C ASN A 145 16.83 -10.70 4.15
N LYS A 146 17.78 -10.11 3.42
CA LYS A 146 17.49 -9.01 2.49
C LYS A 146 16.91 -9.54 1.19
N PHE A 147 15.89 -8.87 0.68
CA PHE A 147 15.39 -9.09 -0.67
C PHE A 147 15.57 -7.83 -1.53
N ARG A 148 15.50 -8.00 -2.83
CA ARG A 148 15.63 -6.93 -3.83
C ARG A 148 14.43 -6.96 -4.75
N ILE A 149 14.13 -5.82 -5.34
CA ILE A 149 13.04 -5.66 -6.31
C ILE A 149 13.69 -5.41 -7.68
N ALA A 150 13.27 -6.17 -8.67
CA ALA A 150 13.74 -6.02 -10.04
C ALA A 150 13.42 -4.62 -10.58
N GLY A 151 14.40 -3.97 -11.19
CA GLY A 151 14.29 -2.60 -11.68
C GLY A 151 14.42 -1.51 -10.61
N ILE A 152 14.72 -1.88 -9.36
CA ILE A 152 15.06 -0.94 -8.29
C ILE A 152 16.49 -1.22 -7.83
N ASP A 153 17.43 -0.55 -8.46
CA ASP A 153 18.85 -0.73 -8.18
C ASP A 153 19.26 -0.05 -6.86
N ASN A 154 20.33 -0.56 -6.24
CA ASN A 154 20.94 0.00 -5.03
C ASN A 154 20.05 0.10 -3.79
N LEU A 155 18.87 -0.53 -3.80
CA LEU A 155 18.06 -0.73 -2.60
C LEU A 155 17.93 -2.22 -2.28
N SER A 156 17.90 -2.50 -0.99
CA SER A 156 17.53 -3.79 -0.44
C SER A 156 16.58 -3.56 0.72
N PHE A 157 15.69 -4.50 0.91
CA PHE A 157 14.62 -4.45 1.91
C PHE A 157 14.80 -5.62 2.87
N THR A 158 14.47 -5.41 4.13
CA THR A 158 14.39 -6.46 5.15
C THR A 158 13.07 -6.30 5.86
N ALA A 159 12.26 -7.34 5.90
CA ALA A 159 11.04 -7.33 6.67
C ALA A 159 11.33 -7.59 8.14
N ILE A 160 10.72 -6.81 9.00
CA ILE A 160 10.76 -6.98 10.45
C ILE A 160 9.34 -7.35 10.89
N PRO A 161 9.09 -8.60 11.34
CA PRO A 161 7.80 -8.96 11.88
C PRO A 161 7.44 -8.08 13.07
N VAL A 162 6.24 -7.51 13.06
CA VAL A 162 5.73 -6.69 14.16
C VAL A 162 4.46 -7.32 14.75
N THR A 163 4.26 -7.13 16.04
CA THR A 163 3.06 -7.63 16.72
C THR A 163 1.84 -6.89 16.22
N GLY A 164 0.84 -7.62 15.78
CA GLY A 164 -0.42 -7.07 15.30
C GLY A 164 -1.48 -8.17 15.19
N LYS A 165 -2.68 -7.79 14.83
CA LYS A 165 -3.76 -8.73 14.53
C LYS A 165 -4.07 -8.65 13.05
N ALA A 166 -4.29 -9.81 12.44
CA ALA A 166 -4.85 -9.91 11.11
C ALA A 166 -6.20 -9.16 11.03
N PRO A 167 -6.66 -8.71 9.85
CA PRO A 167 -7.94 -8.01 9.72
C PRO A 167 -9.15 -8.93 10.05
N PRO A 168 -10.33 -8.35 10.30
CA PRO A 168 -11.52 -9.13 10.71
C PRO A 168 -11.92 -10.24 9.74
N TYR A 169 -11.59 -10.12 8.47
CA TYR A 169 -11.92 -11.09 7.43
C TYR A 169 -10.84 -12.16 7.22
N SER A 170 -9.72 -12.07 7.94
CA SER A 170 -8.66 -13.07 7.85
C SER A 170 -9.15 -14.44 8.31
N PRO A 171 -8.81 -15.53 7.60
CA PRO A 171 -9.11 -16.89 8.04
C PRO A 171 -8.52 -17.22 9.41
N HIS A 172 -7.43 -16.57 9.79
CA HIS A 172 -6.71 -16.79 11.06
C HIS A 172 -6.81 -15.59 12.02
N ARG A 173 -7.88 -14.80 11.93
CA ARG A 173 -8.10 -13.60 12.75
C ARG A 173 -7.90 -13.78 14.24
N ASN A 174 -8.25 -14.94 14.78
CA ASN A 174 -8.19 -15.24 16.21
C ASN A 174 -6.88 -15.94 16.62
N ASP A 175 -6.02 -16.22 15.68
CA ASP A 175 -4.71 -16.87 15.87
C ASP A 175 -3.66 -16.02 15.18
N ALA A 176 -2.95 -15.18 15.96
CA ALA A 176 -1.98 -14.25 15.41
C ALA A 176 -0.73 -14.98 14.91
N HIS A 177 -0.37 -14.75 13.69
CA HIS A 177 0.79 -15.34 13.03
C HIS A 177 1.92 -14.34 12.81
N ILE A 178 3.16 -14.86 12.80
CA ILE A 178 4.30 -14.10 12.30
C ILE A 178 4.06 -13.82 10.81
N GLY A 179 4.11 -12.54 10.45
CA GLY A 179 3.88 -12.10 9.08
C GLY A 179 2.49 -11.55 8.79
N ASP A 180 1.58 -11.54 9.78
CA ASP A 180 0.33 -10.77 9.68
C ASP A 180 0.63 -9.28 9.48
N ASN A 181 1.71 -8.81 10.10
CA ASN A 181 2.19 -7.43 10.00
C ASN A 181 3.72 -7.40 9.94
N ILE A 182 4.26 -6.53 9.13
CA ILE A 182 5.71 -6.28 9.01
C ILE A 182 6.02 -4.78 9.03
N GLY A 183 7.24 -4.43 9.47
CA GLY A 183 7.83 -3.10 9.43
C GLY A 183 9.09 -3.06 8.60
#